data_e1f11f98e814ab9e77ef1f6f6e5552cb
#
_entry.id   e1f11f98e814ab9e77ef1f6f6e5552cb
#
_cell.length_a   1.000
_cell.length_b   1.000
_cell.length_c   1.000
_cell.angle_alpha   90.00
_cell.angle_beta   90.00
_cell.angle_gamma   90.00
#
_symmetry.space_group_name_H-M   'P 1'
#
loop_
_entity.id
_entity.type
_entity.pdbx_description
1 polymer ?
#
loop_
_entity_poly.entity_id
_entity_poly.type
_entity_poly.pdbx_seq_one_letter_code
_entity_poly.pdbx_strand_id
1 'polypeptide(L)'
;ARNFSDSYNPKLFSNLDMVIKDDAFILSHIEYNNLYSYDITDNNSYAVTTFDYNFDEIDIDIKQSNFSNTTTTKNKTIRVGNSFVDSNIPKNKKVNNRYALVIGNEDYSSYQRTLNSEQNVDYAENDATIFKQYCLNTLGVKQDNMHFLLNATAGQMSQEIDLVSKIVSKLGPDAELIVYYAGHGYPDELTKVPYLIPVDVSASNLSSALKLSDLYSKLSDTKASKVTIFLDACFTGGGRTSGLVASRGVKVRPKEGSLSGNLIVFSASSGDQSSLPYHKEAHGMFTYHVLKKLQESEGNVSMGELSDYLVDSVSIRSLKENEKEQDPNVNISQEVIDDWINWKF
;
A
#
# COMPACT_ATOMS: atom_id res chain seq x y z
N ALA A 1 -13.54 32.60 13.18
CA ALA A 1 -12.49 32.51 14.18
C ALA A 1 -13.05 32.98 15.52
N ARG A 2 -13.61 32.12 16.32
CA ARG A 2 -13.91 32.41 17.72
C ARG A 2 -12.69 32.07 18.55
N ASN A 3 -12.31 32.98 19.43
CA ASN A 3 -11.15 32.89 20.29
C ASN A 3 -11.20 31.60 21.14
N PHE A 4 -10.36 30.64 20.83
CA PHE A 4 -10.00 29.52 21.70
C PHE A 4 -9.09 29.94 22.88
N SER A 5 -8.94 31.26 23.12
CA SER A 5 -7.97 31.79 24.07
C SER A 5 -8.31 31.58 25.54
N ASP A 6 -9.56 31.25 25.88
CA ASP A 6 -9.98 31.27 27.27
C ASP A 6 -9.87 29.92 28.01
N SER A 7 -9.50 28.82 27.32
CA SER A 7 -9.26 27.53 27.94
C SER A 7 -7.92 26.88 27.56
N TYR A 8 -7.07 27.57 26.81
CA TYR A 8 -5.77 27.05 26.40
C TYR A 8 -4.75 27.21 27.53
N ASN A 9 -4.36 26.09 28.13
CA ASN A 9 -3.23 26.01 29.04
C ASN A 9 -2.00 25.51 28.26
N PRO A 10 -1.05 26.39 27.90
CA PRO A 10 0.10 26.01 27.07
C PRO A 10 1.06 25.00 27.73
N LYS A 11 0.90 24.74 29.04
CA LYS A 11 1.69 23.72 29.75
C LYS A 11 1.14 22.28 29.59
N LEU A 12 -0.14 22.15 29.20
CA LEU A 12 -0.77 20.84 28.98
C LEU A 12 -0.53 20.29 27.56
N PHE A 13 -0.16 21.12 26.60
CA PHE A 13 -0.10 20.77 25.19
C PHE A 13 1.24 21.16 24.54
N SER A 14 2.35 20.83 25.20
CA SER A 14 3.69 21.15 24.67
C SER A 14 4.05 20.42 23.37
N ASN A 15 3.24 19.41 22.95
CA ASN A 15 3.43 18.61 21.74
C ASN A 15 2.13 18.53 20.92
N LEU A 16 1.40 19.63 20.82
CA LEU A 16 0.15 19.70 20.05
C LEU A 16 0.47 20.05 18.59
N ASP A 17 0.14 19.16 17.68
CA ASP A 17 0.12 19.42 16.23
C ASP A 17 -1.30 19.70 15.77
N MET A 18 -1.48 20.75 14.99
CA MET A 18 -2.77 21.13 14.41
C MET A 18 -2.68 21.08 12.89
N VAL A 19 -3.52 20.25 12.29
CA VAL A 19 -3.65 20.15 10.82
C VAL A 19 -5.07 20.57 10.45
N ILE A 20 -5.19 21.47 9.47
CA ILE A 20 -6.48 21.83 8.85
C ILE A 20 -6.58 21.05 7.56
N LYS A 21 -7.57 20.18 7.45
CA LYS A 21 -7.84 19.39 6.25
C LYS A 21 -9.34 19.43 5.96
N ASP A 22 -9.73 19.83 4.76
CA ASP A 22 -11.12 19.80 4.26
C ASP A 22 -12.16 20.44 5.20
N ASP A 23 -11.87 21.62 5.77
CA ASP A 23 -12.70 22.32 6.78
C ASP A 23 -12.83 21.62 8.14
N ALA A 24 -12.10 20.53 8.38
CA ALA A 24 -11.98 19.88 9.66
C ALA A 24 -10.68 20.27 10.38
N PHE A 25 -10.74 20.33 11.71
CA PHE A 25 -9.57 20.56 12.56
C PHE A 25 -9.17 19.25 13.22
N ILE A 26 -7.98 18.78 12.93
CA ILE A 26 -7.39 17.62 13.61
C ILE A 26 -6.36 18.15 14.62
N LEU A 27 -6.62 17.91 15.88
CA LEU A 27 -5.68 18.19 16.98
C LEU A 27 -5.13 16.86 17.47
N SER A 28 -3.81 16.75 17.55
CA SER A 28 -3.18 15.55 18.10
C SER A 28 -2.12 15.90 19.14
N HIS A 29 -2.00 15.09 20.16
CA HIS A 29 -0.94 15.18 21.15
C HIS A 29 -0.58 13.79 21.68
N ILE A 30 0.64 13.66 22.20
CA ILE A 30 1.13 12.44 22.81
C ILE A 30 1.19 12.65 24.32
N GLU A 31 0.49 11.80 25.07
CA GLU A 31 0.50 11.76 26.53
C GLU A 31 0.68 10.32 27.01
N TYR A 32 1.64 10.08 27.89
CA TYR A 32 1.91 8.76 28.46
C TYR A 32 2.06 7.61 27.43
N ASN A 33 2.70 7.90 26.30
CA ASN A 33 2.87 6.99 25.16
C ASN A 33 1.60 6.66 24.38
N ASN A 34 0.50 7.36 24.57
CA ASN A 34 -0.70 7.26 23.75
C ASN A 34 -0.82 8.47 22.83
N LEU A 35 -1.22 8.23 21.59
CA LEU A 35 -1.58 9.27 20.64
C LEU A 35 -3.08 9.56 20.76
N TYR A 36 -3.43 10.82 21.02
CA TYR A 36 -4.81 11.31 21.00
C TYR A 36 -5.03 12.10 19.73
N SER A 37 -6.00 11.71 18.93
CA SER A 37 -6.43 12.44 17.74
C SER A 37 -7.83 12.98 17.95
N TYR A 38 -8.01 14.27 17.69
CA TYR A 38 -9.29 14.97 17.81
C TYR A 38 -9.72 15.40 16.43
N ASP A 39 -10.75 14.76 15.89
CA ASP A 39 -11.35 15.13 14.62
C ASP A 39 -12.57 16.02 14.88
N ILE A 40 -12.43 17.31 14.52
CA ILE A 40 -13.49 18.30 14.66
C ILE A 40 -14.15 18.46 13.30
N THR A 41 -15.17 17.66 13.04
CA THR A 41 -15.83 17.56 11.74
C THR A 41 -16.90 18.63 11.53
N ASP A 42 -17.43 19.19 12.62
CA ASP A 42 -18.40 20.31 12.58
C ASP A 42 -18.35 21.12 13.88
N ASN A 43 -19.15 22.19 13.97
CA ASN A 43 -19.19 23.04 15.15
C ASN A 43 -19.89 22.39 16.37
N ASN A 44 -20.37 21.16 16.25
CA ASN A 44 -21.29 20.55 17.21
C ASN A 44 -20.84 19.19 17.73
N SER A 45 -19.88 18.54 17.08
CA SER A 45 -19.37 17.24 17.53
C SER A 45 -17.87 17.12 17.24
N TYR A 46 -17.18 16.37 18.06
CA TYR A 46 -15.82 15.94 17.83
C TYR A 46 -15.64 14.49 18.28
N ALA A 47 -14.87 13.74 17.51
CA ALA A 47 -14.45 12.41 17.88
C ALA A 47 -13.04 12.49 18.50
N VAL A 48 -12.86 11.76 19.60
CA VAL A 48 -11.55 11.57 20.22
C VAL A 48 -11.19 10.11 20.00
N THR A 49 -10.13 9.87 19.23
CA THR A 49 -9.60 8.54 19.04
C THR A 49 -8.30 8.41 19.81
N THR A 50 -8.19 7.42 20.65
CA THR A 50 -6.98 7.13 21.43
C THR A 50 -6.30 5.90 20.84
N PHE A 51 -5.01 6.02 20.56
CA PHE A 51 -4.19 4.92 20.07
C PHE A 51 -3.14 4.56 21.11
N ASP A 52 -2.80 3.30 21.22
CA ASP A 52 -1.68 2.85 22.05
C ASP A 52 -0.32 3.12 21.36
N TYR A 53 0.78 2.73 22.02
CA TYR A 53 2.14 2.90 21.49
C TYR A 53 2.37 2.16 20.14
N ASN A 54 1.55 1.15 19.83
CA ASN A 54 1.60 0.43 18.56
C ASN A 54 0.63 0.99 17.51
N PHE A 55 -0.02 2.12 17.80
CA PHE A 55 -1.09 2.72 17.01
C PHE A 55 -2.35 1.85 16.87
N ASP A 56 -2.55 0.92 17.80
CA ASP A 56 -3.82 0.21 17.91
C ASP A 56 -4.84 1.13 18.57
N GLU A 57 -6.00 1.28 17.93
CA GLU A 57 -7.12 2.07 18.48
C GLU A 57 -7.65 1.40 19.73
N ILE A 58 -7.57 2.09 20.88
CA ILE A 58 -8.01 1.56 22.17
C ILE A 58 -9.32 2.14 22.67
N ASP A 59 -9.72 3.31 22.16
CA ASP A 59 -10.99 3.93 22.55
C ASP A 59 -11.44 5.00 21.53
N ILE A 60 -12.76 5.08 21.30
CA ILE A 60 -13.41 6.16 20.56
C ILE A 60 -14.48 6.78 21.45
N ASP A 61 -14.28 8.03 21.85
CA ASP A 61 -15.26 8.80 22.61
C ASP A 61 -15.87 9.90 21.72
N ILE A 62 -17.15 9.75 21.37
CA ILE A 62 -17.89 10.75 20.59
C ILE A 62 -18.62 11.69 21.55
N LYS A 63 -18.17 12.94 21.61
CA LYS A 63 -18.78 13.98 22.42
C LYS A 63 -19.64 14.91 21.57
N GLN A 64 -20.92 15.01 21.92
CA GLN A 64 -21.86 15.94 21.27
C GLN A 64 -22.01 17.19 22.10
N SER A 65 -21.85 18.36 21.48
CA SER A 65 -22.25 19.63 22.06
C SER A 65 -23.66 19.96 21.59
N ASN A 66 -24.56 20.30 22.53
CA ASN A 66 -25.96 20.63 22.24
C ASN A 66 -26.10 21.98 21.54
N PHE A 67 -25.91 22.01 20.21
CA PHE A 67 -26.35 23.12 19.37
C PHE A 67 -26.91 22.55 18.06
N SER A 68 -28.22 22.77 17.86
CA SER A 68 -28.92 22.34 16.66
C SER A 68 -28.67 23.28 15.47
N ASN A 69 -28.20 22.75 14.34
CA ASN A 69 -28.62 23.15 12.99
C ASN A 69 -28.19 22.10 11.97
N THR A 70 -29.16 21.66 11.18
CA THR A 70 -29.08 20.59 10.23
C THR A 70 -28.49 21.05 8.90
N THR A 71 -27.42 20.45 8.44
CA THR A 71 -27.10 20.41 7.00
C THR A 71 -26.42 19.06 6.69
N THR A 72 -27.02 18.31 5.82
CA THR A 72 -26.61 16.94 5.46
C THR A 72 -25.47 16.97 4.46
N THR A 73 -24.28 16.66 4.88
CA THR A 73 -23.16 16.35 3.99
C THR A 73 -22.83 14.86 4.10
N LYS A 74 -22.71 14.19 2.96
CA LYS A 74 -22.41 12.76 2.90
C LYS A 74 -20.96 12.53 3.34
N ASN A 75 -20.76 12.11 4.56
CA ASN A 75 -19.47 11.68 5.06
C ASN A 75 -19.05 10.37 4.37
N LYS A 76 -17.94 10.39 3.66
CA LYS A 76 -17.22 9.18 3.27
C LYS A 76 -16.59 8.60 4.54
N THR A 77 -17.33 7.76 5.24
CA THR A 77 -16.82 6.98 6.36
C THR A 77 -15.71 6.09 5.79
N ILE A 78 -14.46 6.31 6.19
CA ILE A 78 -13.42 5.30 6.01
C ILE A 78 -13.89 4.12 6.87
N ARG A 79 -14.54 3.16 6.23
CA ARG A 79 -14.77 1.87 6.85
C ARG A 79 -13.40 1.22 6.91
N VAL A 80 -12.78 1.19 8.08
CA VAL A 80 -11.81 0.14 8.40
C VAL A 80 -12.58 -1.15 8.13
N GLY A 81 -12.23 -1.81 7.04
CA GLY A 81 -13.01 -2.93 6.55
C GLY A 81 -12.94 -4.04 7.60
N ASN A 82 -14.09 -4.55 8.00
CA ASN A 82 -14.19 -5.85 8.65
C ASN A 82 -14.01 -6.95 7.58
N SER A 83 -12.97 -6.84 6.77
CA SER A 83 -12.63 -7.91 5.85
C SER A 83 -12.17 -9.13 6.62
N PHE A 84 -12.51 -10.31 6.09
CA PHE A 84 -12.05 -11.58 6.67
C PHE A 84 -10.52 -11.61 6.82
N VAL A 85 -9.79 -11.01 5.88
CA VAL A 85 -8.33 -10.99 5.86
C VAL A 85 -7.70 -10.04 6.86
N ASP A 86 -8.46 -9.10 7.44
CA ASP A 86 -7.96 -8.11 8.41
C ASP A 86 -7.87 -8.67 9.83
N SER A 87 -8.51 -9.81 10.07
CA SER A 87 -8.60 -10.41 11.40
C SER A 87 -8.07 -11.84 11.41
N ASN A 88 -7.73 -12.34 12.60
CA ASN A 88 -7.26 -13.71 12.80
C ASN A 88 -6.03 -14.08 11.93
N ILE A 89 -5.14 -13.12 11.72
CA ILE A 89 -3.92 -13.31 10.91
C ILE A 89 -3.07 -14.42 11.52
N PRO A 90 -2.73 -15.49 10.77
CA PRO A 90 -1.96 -16.61 11.28
C PRO A 90 -0.58 -16.20 11.78
N LYS A 91 -0.11 -16.80 12.88
CA LYS A 91 1.17 -16.48 13.49
C LYS A 91 2.16 -17.64 13.35
N ASN A 92 3.28 -17.37 12.69
CA ASN A 92 4.36 -18.32 12.47
C ASN A 92 5.66 -17.88 13.16
N LYS A 93 6.64 -18.80 13.18
CA LYS A 93 7.96 -18.51 13.71
C LYS A 93 8.70 -17.46 12.88
N LYS A 94 9.48 -16.62 13.53
CA LYS A 94 10.31 -15.62 12.86
C LYS A 94 11.49 -16.28 12.12
N VAL A 95 11.78 -15.73 10.94
CA VAL A 95 12.93 -16.08 10.11
C VAL A 95 13.98 -14.99 10.22
N ASN A 96 15.22 -15.36 10.57
CA ASN A 96 16.24 -14.37 10.99
C ASN A 96 16.59 -13.36 9.88
N ASN A 97 16.82 -13.84 8.66
CA ASN A 97 17.32 -13.02 7.56
C ASN A 97 16.25 -12.76 6.49
N ARG A 98 14.98 -12.80 6.87
CA ARG A 98 13.88 -12.41 6.01
C ARG A 98 13.56 -10.93 6.23
N TYR A 99 13.63 -10.16 5.15
CA TYR A 99 13.35 -8.73 5.11
C TYR A 99 12.07 -8.47 4.31
N ALA A 100 11.40 -7.37 4.62
CA ALA A 100 10.28 -6.92 3.82
C ALA A 100 10.33 -5.40 3.63
N LEU A 101 10.05 -4.95 2.40
CA LEU A 101 9.78 -3.56 2.05
C LEU A 101 8.35 -3.46 1.55
N VAL A 102 7.51 -2.74 2.29
CA VAL A 102 6.08 -2.60 2.02
C VAL A 102 5.75 -1.13 1.81
N ILE A 103 5.19 -0.79 0.66
CA ILE A 103 4.87 0.59 0.27
C ILE A 103 3.41 0.66 -0.16
N GLY A 104 2.64 1.58 0.45
CA GLY A 104 1.26 1.90 0.08
C GLY A 104 1.13 3.38 -0.28
N ASN A 105 0.89 3.69 -1.54
CA ASN A 105 0.71 5.05 -2.04
C ASN A 105 -0.74 5.24 -2.47
N GLU A 106 -1.52 5.89 -1.64
CA GLU A 106 -2.96 6.16 -1.85
C GLU A 106 -3.21 7.61 -2.20
N ASP A 107 -2.76 8.54 -1.36
CA ASP A 107 -3.13 9.94 -1.39
C ASP A 107 -2.21 10.78 -2.27
N TYR A 108 -2.49 10.79 -3.57
CA TYR A 108 -1.76 11.61 -4.54
C TYR A 108 -2.26 13.06 -4.58
N SER A 109 -3.56 13.26 -4.31
CA SER A 109 -4.21 14.57 -4.41
C SER A 109 -3.69 15.57 -3.38
N SER A 110 -3.30 15.11 -2.19
CA SER A 110 -2.71 16.00 -1.16
C SER A 110 -1.29 16.46 -1.50
N TYR A 111 -0.59 15.75 -2.36
CA TYR A 111 0.78 16.09 -2.78
C TYR A 111 0.85 16.82 -4.12
N GLN A 112 -0.15 16.67 -4.98
CA GLN A 112 -0.17 17.22 -6.33
C GLN A 112 -1.40 18.09 -6.55
N ARG A 113 -1.24 19.39 -6.60
CA ARG A 113 -2.33 20.40 -6.73
C ARG A 113 -3.22 20.24 -7.97
N THR A 114 -2.77 19.50 -8.96
CA THR A 114 -3.50 19.27 -10.23
C THR A 114 -4.39 18.04 -10.18
N LEU A 115 -4.31 17.26 -9.12
CA LEU A 115 -5.09 16.06 -8.91
C LEU A 115 -6.22 16.31 -7.91
N ASN A 116 -7.29 15.55 -8.02
CA ASN A 116 -8.37 15.48 -7.04
C ASN A 116 -8.44 14.07 -6.45
N SER A 117 -9.31 13.84 -5.49
CA SER A 117 -9.42 12.54 -4.80
C SER A 117 -9.81 11.36 -5.71
N GLU A 118 -10.32 11.61 -6.93
CA GLU A 118 -10.63 10.55 -7.89
C GLU A 118 -9.36 9.90 -8.47
N GLN A 119 -8.21 10.61 -8.43
CA GLN A 119 -6.90 10.10 -8.82
C GLN A 119 -6.15 9.41 -7.68
N ASN A 120 -6.69 9.36 -6.46
CA ASN A 120 -6.14 8.53 -5.39
C ASN A 120 -6.32 7.04 -5.68
N VAL A 121 -5.48 6.20 -5.08
CA VAL A 121 -5.56 4.75 -5.25
C VAL A 121 -6.30 4.15 -4.06
N ASP A 122 -7.61 3.97 -4.21
CA ASP A 122 -8.47 3.46 -3.13
C ASP A 122 -7.87 2.21 -2.46
N TYR A 123 -7.76 2.25 -1.13
CA TYR A 123 -7.30 1.16 -0.25
C TYR A 123 -5.81 0.81 -0.32
N ALA A 124 -4.95 1.57 -0.99
CA ALA A 124 -3.53 1.23 -1.04
C ALA A 124 -2.83 1.33 0.33
N GLU A 125 -3.27 2.26 1.18
CA GLU A 125 -2.79 2.35 2.57
C GLU A 125 -3.25 1.15 3.41
N ASN A 126 -4.53 0.78 3.31
CA ASN A 126 -5.07 -0.40 4.01
C ASN A 126 -4.37 -1.67 3.54
N ASP A 127 -4.26 -1.86 2.23
CA ASP A 127 -3.57 -2.99 1.62
C ASP A 127 -2.15 -3.15 2.17
N ALA A 128 -1.36 -2.08 2.16
CA ALA A 128 0.00 -2.10 2.67
C ALA A 128 0.06 -2.36 4.17
N THR A 129 -0.86 -1.76 4.95
CA THR A 129 -0.93 -1.95 6.40
C THR A 129 -1.23 -3.40 6.76
N ILE A 130 -2.22 -4.01 6.11
CA ILE A 130 -2.56 -5.41 6.37
C ILE A 130 -1.48 -6.35 5.83
N PHE A 131 -0.92 -6.08 4.63
CA PHE A 131 0.18 -6.89 4.09
C PHE A 131 1.41 -6.88 5.03
N LYS A 132 1.73 -5.71 5.64
CA LYS A 132 2.76 -5.62 6.71
C LYS A 132 2.44 -6.57 7.86
N GLN A 133 1.18 -6.65 8.32
CA GLN A 133 0.80 -7.57 9.39
C GLN A 133 1.01 -9.04 9.01
N TYR A 134 0.71 -9.40 7.76
CA TYR A 134 1.02 -10.75 7.26
C TYR A 134 2.52 -11.00 7.18
N CYS A 135 3.30 -10.05 6.72
CA CYS A 135 4.77 -10.19 6.74
C CYS A 135 5.28 -10.46 8.16
N LEU A 136 4.83 -9.67 9.13
CA LEU A 136 5.23 -9.83 10.53
C LEU A 136 4.70 -11.12 11.13
N ASN A 137 3.42 -11.43 11.01
CA ASN A 137 2.81 -12.53 11.73
C ASN A 137 2.95 -13.87 10.98
N THR A 138 2.60 -13.90 9.69
CA THR A 138 2.46 -15.13 8.92
C THR A 138 3.75 -15.50 8.18
N LEU A 139 4.41 -14.52 7.56
CA LEU A 139 5.61 -14.76 6.76
C LEU A 139 6.92 -14.69 7.58
N GLY A 140 6.82 -14.49 8.88
CA GLY A 140 7.94 -14.61 9.80
C GLY A 140 8.97 -13.49 9.73
N VAL A 141 8.68 -12.35 9.10
CA VAL A 141 9.56 -11.18 9.11
C VAL A 141 9.68 -10.63 10.53
N LYS A 142 10.89 -10.31 11.00
CA LYS A 142 11.09 -9.65 12.28
C LYS A 142 10.75 -8.16 12.18
N GLN A 143 10.35 -7.55 13.31
CA GLN A 143 10.04 -6.12 13.34
C GLN A 143 11.22 -5.26 12.84
N ASP A 144 12.44 -5.58 13.24
CA ASP A 144 13.66 -4.84 12.84
C ASP A 144 14.02 -5.01 11.35
N ASN A 145 13.41 -5.99 10.66
CA ASN A 145 13.62 -6.27 9.26
C ASN A 145 12.44 -5.78 8.39
N MET A 146 11.48 -5.07 9.00
CA MET A 146 10.30 -4.54 8.33
C MET A 146 10.51 -3.07 7.97
N HIS A 147 10.50 -2.76 6.70
CA HIS A 147 10.56 -1.43 6.12
C HIS A 147 9.19 -1.07 5.58
N PHE A 148 8.59 0.00 6.09
CA PHE A 148 7.20 0.33 5.81
C PHE A 148 7.01 1.80 5.49
N LEU A 149 6.39 2.11 4.36
CA LEU A 149 6.10 3.46 3.91
C LEU A 149 4.64 3.58 3.47
N LEU A 150 3.99 4.66 3.90
CA LEU A 150 2.69 5.10 3.38
C LEU A 150 2.85 6.48 2.73
N ASN A 151 2.19 6.67 1.60
CA ASN A 151 2.21 7.92 0.83
C ASN A 151 3.64 8.46 0.63
N ALA A 152 4.51 7.57 0.17
CA ALA A 152 5.93 7.84 0.06
C ALA A 152 6.26 8.74 -1.12
N THR A 153 7.04 9.79 -0.86
CA THR A 153 7.66 10.63 -1.87
C THR A 153 8.79 9.91 -2.61
N ALA A 154 9.21 10.46 -3.75
CA ALA A 154 10.32 9.89 -4.52
C ALA A 154 11.60 9.74 -3.69
N GLY A 155 11.90 10.74 -2.87
CA GLY A 155 13.07 10.73 -1.98
C GLY A 155 12.97 9.61 -0.94
N GLN A 156 11.82 9.43 -0.31
CA GLN A 156 11.60 8.39 0.69
C GLN A 156 11.68 6.99 0.07
N MET A 157 11.00 6.76 -1.07
CA MET A 157 11.08 5.47 -1.78
C MET A 157 12.53 5.13 -2.16
N SER A 158 13.26 6.08 -2.75
CA SER A 158 14.66 5.87 -3.15
C SER A 158 15.55 5.54 -1.96
N GLN A 159 15.43 6.31 -0.87
CA GLN A 159 16.22 6.10 0.34
C GLN A 159 15.98 4.72 0.96
N GLU A 160 14.73 4.31 1.06
CA GLU A 160 14.36 3.04 1.71
C GLU A 160 14.76 1.83 0.86
N ILE A 161 14.55 1.90 -0.46
CA ILE A 161 15.02 0.86 -1.39
C ILE A 161 16.54 0.72 -1.33
N ASP A 162 17.28 1.83 -1.28
CA ASP A 162 18.73 1.82 -1.16
C ASP A 162 19.20 1.20 0.16
N LEU A 163 18.53 1.53 1.27
CA LEU A 163 18.84 1.00 2.59
C LEU A 163 18.64 -0.53 2.64
N VAL A 164 17.43 -0.99 2.25
CA VAL A 164 17.10 -2.42 2.24
C VAL A 164 18.05 -3.18 1.32
N SER A 165 18.30 -2.67 0.11
CA SER A 165 19.20 -3.31 -0.84
C SER A 165 20.63 -3.43 -0.29
N LYS A 166 21.14 -2.41 0.41
CA LYS A 166 22.47 -2.46 1.05
C LYS A 166 22.53 -3.49 2.18
N ILE A 167 21.49 -3.57 3.02
CA ILE A 167 21.43 -4.55 4.11
C ILE A 167 21.42 -5.96 3.51
N VAL A 168 20.49 -6.23 2.59
CA VAL A 168 20.31 -7.54 1.96
C VAL A 168 21.56 -7.94 1.17
N SER A 169 22.22 -7.02 0.46
CA SER A 169 23.48 -7.30 -0.24
C SER A 169 24.62 -7.74 0.67
N LYS A 170 24.65 -7.24 1.92
CA LYS A 170 25.67 -7.69 2.89
C LYS A 170 25.45 -9.11 3.39
N LEU A 171 24.20 -9.56 3.38
CA LEU A 171 23.82 -10.92 3.78
C LEU A 171 23.91 -11.88 2.59
N GLY A 172 23.69 -11.36 1.38
CA GLY A 172 23.72 -12.12 0.13
C GLY A 172 22.78 -13.34 0.16
N PRO A 173 23.28 -14.54 -0.14
CA PRO A 173 22.46 -15.76 -0.23
C PRO A 173 21.78 -16.18 1.08
N ASP A 174 22.21 -15.63 2.22
CA ASP A 174 21.56 -15.91 3.51
C ASP A 174 20.27 -15.11 3.73
N ALA A 175 19.99 -14.13 2.86
CA ALA A 175 18.80 -13.28 2.97
C ALA A 175 17.67 -13.71 2.05
N GLU A 176 16.44 -13.45 2.48
CA GLU A 176 15.23 -13.45 1.66
C GLU A 176 14.59 -12.05 1.72
N LEU A 177 14.07 -11.57 0.60
CA LEU A 177 13.44 -10.26 0.52
C LEU A 177 12.03 -10.36 -0.07
N ILE A 178 11.07 -9.77 0.62
CA ILE A 178 9.70 -9.59 0.17
C ILE A 178 9.50 -8.10 -0.12
N VAL A 179 9.03 -7.76 -1.31
CA VAL A 179 8.69 -6.38 -1.67
C VAL A 179 7.22 -6.33 -2.03
N TYR A 180 6.52 -5.37 -1.48
CA TYR A 180 5.12 -5.09 -1.80
C TYR A 180 4.95 -3.61 -2.17
N TYR A 181 4.21 -3.37 -3.22
CA TYR A 181 3.81 -2.03 -3.62
C TYR A 181 2.33 -2.02 -4.00
N ALA A 182 1.56 -1.11 -3.40
CA ALA A 182 0.24 -0.72 -3.86
C ALA A 182 0.25 0.79 -4.19
N GLY A 183 -0.25 1.16 -5.36
CA GLY A 183 -0.24 2.55 -5.80
C GLY A 183 -0.33 2.70 -7.31
N HIS A 184 -0.10 3.92 -7.81
CA HIS A 184 -0.04 4.12 -9.26
C HIS A 184 1.20 3.51 -9.89
N GLY A 185 0.97 2.84 -11.02
CA GLY A 185 1.95 2.56 -12.04
C GLY A 185 1.67 3.42 -13.28
N TYR A 186 2.69 3.75 -14.03
CA TYR A 186 2.53 4.51 -15.26
C TYR A 186 3.58 4.08 -16.31
N PRO A 187 3.19 3.82 -17.56
CA PRO A 187 4.14 3.55 -18.64
C PRO A 187 4.51 4.87 -19.30
N ASP A 188 5.79 5.10 -19.53
CA ASP A 188 6.21 6.19 -20.40
C ASP A 188 5.57 6.07 -21.79
N GLU A 189 4.90 7.12 -22.26
CA GLU A 189 4.07 7.06 -23.49
C GLU A 189 4.91 6.73 -24.75
N LEU A 190 6.18 7.11 -24.78
CA LEU A 190 7.05 6.92 -25.94
C LEU A 190 7.82 5.60 -25.87
N THR A 191 8.45 5.34 -24.73
CA THR A 191 9.34 4.19 -24.56
C THR A 191 8.63 2.93 -24.12
N LYS A 192 7.39 3.06 -23.60
CA LYS A 192 6.58 1.99 -22.98
C LYS A 192 7.20 1.40 -21.72
N VAL A 193 8.20 2.06 -21.16
CA VAL A 193 8.85 1.64 -19.93
C VAL A 193 7.92 1.89 -18.73
N PRO A 194 7.69 0.87 -17.86
CA PRO A 194 6.83 1.01 -16.70
C PRO A 194 7.56 1.64 -15.51
N TYR A 195 6.85 2.49 -14.77
CA TYR A 195 7.32 3.18 -13.57
C TYR A 195 6.33 2.98 -12.42
N LEU A 196 6.84 2.88 -11.19
CA LEU A 196 6.08 3.11 -9.96
C LEU A 196 6.09 4.60 -9.66
N ILE A 197 4.95 5.16 -9.30
CA ILE A 197 4.78 6.59 -9.13
C ILE A 197 4.72 6.95 -7.65
N PRO A 198 5.72 7.67 -7.10
CA PRO A 198 5.64 8.28 -5.77
C PRO A 198 4.53 9.33 -5.71
N VAL A 199 4.01 9.61 -4.51
CA VAL A 199 2.85 10.52 -4.37
C VAL A 199 3.11 11.95 -4.83
N ASP A 200 4.36 12.39 -4.80
CA ASP A 200 4.81 13.72 -5.21
C ASP A 200 5.27 13.85 -6.67
N VAL A 201 5.16 12.75 -7.45
CA VAL A 201 5.62 12.71 -8.85
C VAL A 201 4.44 12.71 -9.82
N SER A 202 4.47 13.67 -10.74
CA SER A 202 3.44 13.78 -11.79
C SER A 202 3.72 12.81 -12.95
N ALA A 203 2.67 12.20 -13.49
CA ALA A 203 2.76 11.37 -14.70
C ALA A 203 3.25 12.13 -15.94
N SER A 204 3.18 13.46 -15.94
CA SER A 204 3.73 14.30 -17.01
C SER A 204 5.26 14.48 -16.94
N ASN A 205 5.88 14.14 -15.81
CA ASN A 205 7.34 14.22 -15.62
C ASN A 205 7.83 13.04 -14.77
N LEU A 206 8.25 11.98 -15.41
CA LEU A 206 8.71 10.74 -14.79
C LEU A 206 10.16 10.75 -14.31
N SER A 207 10.86 11.89 -14.35
CA SER A 207 12.29 11.96 -14.00
C SER A 207 12.63 11.50 -12.58
N SER A 208 11.67 11.63 -11.65
CA SER A 208 11.80 11.18 -10.26
C SER A 208 10.94 9.94 -9.94
N ALA A 209 10.25 9.39 -10.95
CA ALA A 209 9.52 8.14 -10.79
C ALA A 209 10.49 6.93 -10.73
N LEU A 210 10.08 5.87 -10.08
CA LEU A 210 10.88 4.66 -9.95
C LEU A 210 10.66 3.73 -11.16
N LYS A 211 11.64 3.65 -12.02
CA LYS A 211 11.62 2.74 -13.17
C LYS A 211 11.68 1.28 -12.69
N LEU A 212 10.75 0.45 -13.17
CA LEU A 212 10.68 -0.95 -12.72
C LEU A 212 11.94 -1.75 -13.03
N SER A 213 12.55 -1.56 -14.21
CA SER A 213 13.79 -2.26 -14.55
C SER A 213 14.94 -1.92 -13.62
N ASP A 214 15.01 -0.67 -13.13
CA ASP A 214 16.07 -0.24 -12.23
C ASP A 214 15.85 -0.82 -10.82
N LEU A 215 14.58 -0.91 -10.38
CA LEU A 215 14.22 -1.62 -9.15
C LEU A 215 14.63 -3.10 -9.24
N TYR A 216 14.25 -3.79 -10.32
CA TYR A 216 14.56 -5.21 -10.51
C TYR A 216 16.06 -5.47 -10.54
N SER A 217 16.81 -4.66 -11.29
CA SER A 217 18.28 -4.76 -11.32
C SER A 217 18.90 -4.59 -9.94
N LYS A 218 18.48 -3.54 -9.21
CA LYS A 218 18.98 -3.27 -7.87
C LYS A 218 18.70 -4.41 -6.90
N LEU A 219 17.51 -5.00 -6.94
CA LEU A 219 17.12 -6.11 -6.06
C LEU A 219 17.82 -7.42 -6.46
N SER A 220 17.99 -7.69 -7.74
CA SER A 220 18.79 -8.81 -8.26
C SER A 220 20.25 -8.74 -7.82
N ASP A 221 20.83 -7.54 -7.83
CA ASP A 221 22.23 -7.31 -7.44
C ASP A 221 22.49 -7.58 -5.94
N THR A 222 21.46 -7.67 -5.13
CA THR A 222 21.58 -8.05 -3.69
C THR A 222 22.07 -9.47 -3.50
N LYS A 223 21.89 -10.36 -4.48
CA LYS A 223 22.22 -11.81 -4.41
C LYS A 223 21.47 -12.54 -3.30
N ALA A 224 20.32 -12.03 -2.88
CA ALA A 224 19.46 -12.74 -1.95
C ALA A 224 19.07 -14.12 -2.49
N SER A 225 18.83 -15.09 -1.61
CA SER A 225 18.40 -16.44 -1.99
C SER A 225 17.03 -16.46 -2.68
N LYS A 226 16.16 -15.54 -2.26
CA LYS A 226 14.83 -15.33 -2.85
C LYS A 226 14.44 -13.86 -2.79
N VAL A 227 13.95 -13.33 -3.88
CA VAL A 227 13.29 -12.02 -3.94
C VAL A 227 11.89 -12.21 -4.51
N THR A 228 10.87 -11.94 -3.72
CA THR A 228 9.46 -12.01 -4.13
C THR A 228 8.86 -10.62 -4.11
N ILE A 229 8.36 -10.16 -5.26
CA ILE A 229 7.77 -8.83 -5.43
C ILE A 229 6.28 -8.98 -5.72
N PHE A 230 5.45 -8.22 -5.01
CA PHE A 230 4.02 -8.07 -5.27
C PHE A 230 3.73 -6.64 -5.71
N LEU A 231 3.14 -6.48 -6.89
CA LEU A 231 2.80 -5.19 -7.48
C LEU A 231 1.29 -5.08 -7.68
N ASP A 232 0.62 -4.36 -6.79
CA ASP A 232 -0.78 -3.99 -6.95
C ASP A 232 -0.88 -2.59 -7.58
N ALA A 233 -0.51 -2.53 -8.84
CA ALA A 233 -0.43 -1.30 -9.63
C ALA A 233 -0.84 -1.53 -11.08
N CYS A 234 -1.40 -0.48 -11.71
CA CYS A 234 -1.77 -0.50 -13.12
C CYS A 234 -0.66 0.15 -13.96
N PHE A 235 -0.14 -0.55 -14.95
CA PHE A 235 0.86 0.02 -15.86
C PHE A 235 0.29 0.43 -17.23
N THR A 236 -1.01 0.67 -17.30
CA THR A 236 -1.71 1.07 -18.54
C THR A 236 -2.05 2.56 -18.58
N GLY A 237 -1.64 3.31 -17.55
CA GLY A 237 -2.03 4.71 -17.38
C GLY A 237 -3.39 4.89 -16.70
N GLY A 238 -4.13 3.80 -16.43
CA GLY A 238 -5.31 3.78 -15.59
C GLY A 238 -4.95 3.66 -14.10
N GLY A 239 -5.91 3.97 -13.23
CA GLY A 239 -5.83 3.70 -11.78
C GLY A 239 -6.92 2.72 -11.37
N ARG A 240 -7.04 2.42 -10.06
CA ARG A 240 -8.15 1.61 -9.53
C ARG A 240 -9.50 2.24 -9.83
N THR A 241 -9.62 3.55 -9.72
CA THR A 241 -10.83 4.34 -10.00
C THR A 241 -10.66 5.21 -11.23
N SER A 242 -9.67 6.09 -11.24
CA SER A 242 -9.27 6.88 -12.40
C SER A 242 -7.75 6.98 -12.48
N GLY A 243 -7.19 7.15 -13.68
CA GLY A 243 -5.75 7.26 -13.87
C GLY A 243 -5.22 8.66 -13.56
N LEU A 244 -3.92 8.79 -13.35
CA LEU A 244 -3.22 10.06 -13.14
C LEU A 244 -3.40 11.06 -14.30
N VAL A 245 -3.80 10.58 -15.48
CA VAL A 245 -4.07 11.41 -16.66
C VAL A 245 -5.50 11.14 -17.12
N ALA A 246 -6.43 11.93 -16.64
CA ALA A 246 -7.88 11.78 -16.83
C ALA A 246 -8.38 11.86 -18.28
N SER A 247 -7.57 12.23 -19.27
CA SER A 247 -8.07 12.64 -20.60
C SER A 247 -7.53 11.87 -21.79
N ARG A 248 -6.66 10.90 -21.62
CA ARG A 248 -6.08 10.19 -22.76
C ARG A 248 -6.47 8.73 -22.74
N GLY A 249 -7.56 8.39 -23.44
CA GLY A 249 -8.06 7.03 -23.61
C GLY A 249 -7.16 6.08 -24.42
N VAL A 250 -5.86 6.30 -24.40
CA VAL A 250 -4.88 5.43 -25.05
C VAL A 250 -4.28 4.51 -23.98
N LYS A 251 -4.77 3.29 -23.96
CA LYS A 251 -4.14 2.23 -23.17
C LYS A 251 -2.78 1.88 -23.78
N VAL A 252 -1.74 1.98 -22.98
CA VAL A 252 -0.37 1.67 -23.38
C VAL A 252 0.02 0.34 -22.76
N ARG A 253 0.38 -0.65 -23.56
CA ARG A 253 0.96 -1.89 -23.04
C ARG A 253 2.39 -1.64 -22.60
N PRO A 254 2.74 -1.90 -21.34
CA PRO A 254 4.11 -1.74 -20.86
C PRO A 254 5.02 -2.77 -21.54
N LYS A 255 6.27 -2.37 -21.75
CA LYS A 255 7.30 -3.29 -22.21
C LYS A 255 7.84 -4.04 -20.98
N GLU A 256 7.57 -5.33 -20.92
CA GLU A 256 8.12 -6.18 -19.87
C GLU A 256 9.65 -6.18 -19.96
N GLY A 257 10.33 -5.92 -18.83
CA GLY A 257 11.77 -6.03 -18.70
C GLY A 257 12.16 -7.48 -18.43
N SER A 258 13.34 -7.89 -18.90
CA SER A 258 13.93 -9.17 -18.49
C SER A 258 14.28 -9.12 -17.00
N LEU A 259 13.91 -10.16 -16.27
CA LEU A 259 14.31 -10.35 -14.87
C LEU A 259 15.62 -11.15 -14.83
N SER A 260 16.42 -10.91 -13.81
CA SER A 260 17.65 -11.66 -13.54
C SER A 260 17.78 -11.98 -12.04
N GLY A 261 18.63 -12.93 -11.70
CA GLY A 261 18.84 -13.37 -10.32
C GLY A 261 17.68 -14.19 -9.76
N ASN A 262 17.62 -14.34 -8.45
CA ASN A 262 16.59 -15.15 -7.78
C ASN A 262 15.31 -14.33 -7.53
N LEU A 263 14.62 -13.91 -8.60
CA LEU A 263 13.56 -12.92 -8.55
C LEU A 263 12.26 -13.39 -9.21
N ILE A 264 11.15 -13.21 -8.49
CA ILE A 264 9.78 -13.48 -8.95
C ILE A 264 8.94 -12.23 -8.72
N VAL A 265 8.12 -11.84 -9.71
CA VAL A 265 7.23 -10.70 -9.64
C VAL A 265 5.79 -11.13 -9.88
N PHE A 266 4.94 -10.99 -8.87
CA PHE A 266 3.50 -11.10 -9.00
C PHE A 266 2.93 -9.72 -9.30
N SER A 267 2.22 -9.58 -10.41
CA SER A 267 1.56 -8.34 -10.83
C SER A 267 0.05 -8.50 -10.80
N ALA A 268 -0.65 -7.47 -10.34
CA ALA A 268 -2.10 -7.49 -10.17
C ALA A 268 -2.86 -7.66 -11.48
N SER A 269 -2.29 -7.23 -12.59
CA SER A 269 -2.93 -7.28 -13.90
C SER A 269 -1.90 -7.44 -15.00
N SER A 270 -2.32 -7.95 -16.15
CA SER A 270 -1.50 -8.16 -17.34
C SER A 270 -1.89 -7.25 -18.49
N GLY A 271 -0.96 -7.01 -19.40
CA GLY A 271 -1.20 -6.32 -20.67
C GLY A 271 -1.77 -4.91 -20.51
N ASP A 272 -2.99 -4.69 -20.99
CA ASP A 272 -3.70 -3.41 -20.97
C ASP A 272 -4.84 -3.35 -19.92
N GLN A 273 -4.83 -4.27 -18.97
CA GLN A 273 -5.80 -4.34 -17.88
C GLN A 273 -5.40 -3.42 -16.71
N SER A 274 -6.38 -3.14 -15.84
CA SER A 274 -6.21 -2.33 -14.63
C SER A 274 -6.30 -3.19 -13.38
N SER A 275 -5.51 -2.86 -12.36
CA SER A 275 -5.77 -3.32 -11.00
C SER A 275 -7.07 -2.66 -10.49
N LEU A 276 -7.98 -3.45 -9.95
CA LEU A 276 -9.33 -3.02 -9.58
C LEU A 276 -9.52 -3.03 -8.06
N PRO A 277 -10.39 -2.14 -7.52
CA PRO A 277 -10.74 -2.17 -6.12
C PRO A 277 -11.73 -3.30 -5.83
N TYR A 278 -11.68 -3.83 -4.61
CA TYR A 278 -12.69 -4.72 -4.06
C TYR A 278 -13.42 -4.02 -2.93
N HIS A 279 -14.35 -3.14 -3.29
CA HIS A 279 -15.01 -2.22 -2.35
C HIS A 279 -15.68 -2.91 -1.15
N LYS A 280 -16.20 -4.13 -1.33
CA LYS A 280 -16.84 -4.89 -0.24
C LYS A 280 -15.87 -5.27 0.86
N GLU A 281 -14.62 -5.47 0.49
CA GLU A 281 -13.55 -5.91 1.38
C GLU A 281 -12.62 -4.76 1.77
N ALA A 282 -12.81 -3.56 1.21
CA ALA A 282 -11.95 -2.39 1.40
C ALA A 282 -10.46 -2.63 1.06
N HIS A 283 -10.21 -3.40 0.01
CA HIS A 283 -8.89 -3.77 -0.50
C HIS A 283 -8.80 -3.62 -2.02
N GLY A 284 -7.58 -3.67 -2.56
CA GLY A 284 -7.38 -4.03 -3.95
C GLY A 284 -7.75 -5.49 -4.18
N MET A 285 -8.33 -5.78 -5.34
CA MET A 285 -8.78 -7.13 -5.68
C MET A 285 -7.63 -8.16 -5.60
N PHE A 286 -6.48 -7.82 -6.14
CA PHE A 286 -5.29 -8.66 -6.11
C PHE A 286 -4.78 -8.85 -4.68
N THR A 287 -4.58 -7.76 -3.93
CA THR A 287 -4.08 -7.83 -2.56
C THR A 287 -5.00 -8.65 -1.66
N TYR A 288 -6.32 -8.44 -1.72
CA TYR A 288 -7.28 -9.25 -0.98
C TYR A 288 -7.05 -10.75 -1.20
N HIS A 289 -6.91 -11.18 -2.46
CA HIS A 289 -6.74 -12.59 -2.77
C HIS A 289 -5.36 -13.12 -2.35
N VAL A 290 -4.30 -12.32 -2.42
CA VAL A 290 -2.99 -12.68 -1.84
C VAL A 290 -3.12 -12.94 -0.34
N LEU A 291 -3.69 -11.98 0.41
CA LEU A 291 -3.89 -12.09 1.86
C LEU A 291 -4.77 -13.28 2.22
N LYS A 292 -5.86 -13.47 1.50
CA LYS A 292 -6.78 -14.60 1.70
C LYS A 292 -6.07 -15.94 1.54
N LYS A 293 -5.29 -16.12 0.48
CA LYS A 293 -4.55 -17.38 0.27
C LYS A 293 -3.50 -17.59 1.36
N LEU A 294 -2.81 -16.55 1.78
CA LEU A 294 -1.86 -16.62 2.90
C LEU A 294 -2.56 -16.97 4.22
N GLN A 295 -3.76 -16.45 4.46
CA GLN A 295 -4.54 -16.78 5.66
C GLN A 295 -5.01 -18.22 5.64
N GLU A 296 -5.63 -18.67 4.56
CA GLU A 296 -6.18 -20.04 4.42
C GLU A 296 -5.10 -21.11 4.47
N SER A 297 -3.90 -20.82 3.97
CA SER A 297 -2.76 -21.74 4.01
C SER A 297 -1.87 -21.59 5.25
N GLU A 298 -2.20 -20.64 6.14
CA GLU A 298 -1.34 -20.25 7.27
C GLU A 298 0.10 -19.90 6.82
N GLY A 299 0.24 -19.32 5.61
CA GLY A 299 1.52 -19.01 4.97
C GLY A 299 2.26 -20.22 4.37
N ASN A 300 1.72 -21.43 4.47
CA ASN A 300 2.32 -22.62 3.88
C ASN A 300 1.76 -22.87 2.47
N VAL A 301 2.10 -22.01 1.55
CA VAL A 301 1.71 -22.07 0.15
C VAL A 301 2.96 -21.95 -0.72
N SER A 302 3.03 -22.73 -1.82
CA SER A 302 4.09 -22.56 -2.81
C SER A 302 3.76 -21.40 -3.75
N MET A 303 4.78 -20.83 -4.41
CA MET A 303 4.59 -19.72 -5.36
C MET A 303 3.76 -20.17 -6.57
N GLY A 304 3.88 -21.42 -7.01
CA GLY A 304 3.03 -21.98 -8.05
C GLY A 304 1.57 -22.07 -7.63
N GLU A 305 1.28 -22.65 -6.45
CA GLU A 305 -0.08 -22.70 -5.90
C GLU A 305 -0.70 -21.30 -5.68
N LEU A 306 0.12 -20.34 -5.25
CA LEU A 306 -0.32 -18.95 -5.09
C LEU A 306 -0.66 -18.35 -6.46
N SER A 307 0.18 -18.57 -7.47
CA SER A 307 -0.03 -18.09 -8.84
C SER A 307 -1.34 -18.60 -9.42
N ASP A 308 -1.54 -19.92 -9.39
CA ASP A 308 -2.74 -20.56 -9.94
C ASP A 308 -4.00 -20.04 -9.23
N TYR A 309 -3.97 -19.98 -7.90
CA TYR A 309 -5.08 -19.43 -7.12
C TYR A 309 -5.40 -17.98 -7.48
N LEU A 310 -4.38 -17.11 -7.65
CA LEU A 310 -4.58 -15.71 -7.97
C LEU A 310 -5.20 -15.54 -9.35
N VAL A 311 -4.71 -16.26 -10.35
CA VAL A 311 -5.28 -16.22 -11.71
C VAL A 311 -6.75 -16.61 -11.66
N ASP A 312 -7.09 -17.75 -11.09
CA ASP A 312 -8.47 -18.25 -11.04
C ASP A 312 -9.39 -17.34 -10.24
N SER A 313 -8.95 -16.90 -9.06
CA SER A 313 -9.82 -16.15 -8.13
C SER A 313 -10.03 -14.72 -8.55
N VAL A 314 -8.97 -14.00 -8.97
CA VAL A 314 -9.03 -12.59 -9.32
C VAL A 314 -9.77 -12.41 -10.64
N SER A 315 -9.47 -13.21 -11.69
CA SER A 315 -10.11 -13.08 -13.00
C SER A 315 -11.62 -13.24 -12.93
N ILE A 316 -12.10 -14.25 -12.19
CA ILE A 316 -13.54 -14.46 -12.01
C ILE A 316 -14.17 -13.36 -11.14
N ARG A 317 -13.49 -12.97 -10.06
CA ARG A 317 -14.05 -12.00 -9.11
C ARG A 317 -14.12 -10.59 -9.72
N SER A 318 -13.10 -10.19 -10.47
CA SER A 318 -13.07 -8.88 -11.13
C SER A 318 -14.24 -8.69 -12.10
N LEU A 319 -14.57 -9.70 -12.89
CA LEU A 319 -15.75 -9.67 -13.78
C LEU A 319 -17.06 -9.55 -12.98
N LYS A 320 -17.18 -10.26 -11.84
CA LYS A 320 -18.42 -10.26 -11.04
C LYS A 320 -18.63 -8.96 -10.25
N GLU A 321 -17.57 -8.33 -9.77
CA GLU A 321 -17.65 -7.18 -8.86
C GLU A 321 -17.48 -5.85 -9.61
N ASN A 322 -16.67 -5.83 -10.66
CA ASN A 322 -16.27 -4.60 -11.35
C ASN A 322 -16.71 -4.57 -12.83
N GLU A 323 -17.26 -5.67 -13.36
CA GLU A 323 -17.59 -5.82 -14.78
C GLU A 323 -16.39 -5.57 -15.73
N LYS A 324 -15.18 -5.84 -15.23
CA LYS A 324 -13.91 -5.62 -15.92
C LYS A 324 -12.98 -6.81 -15.70
N GLU A 325 -12.15 -7.10 -16.69
CA GLU A 325 -11.12 -8.13 -16.61
C GLU A 325 -9.90 -7.64 -15.82
N GLN A 326 -9.43 -8.47 -14.92
CA GLN A 326 -8.16 -8.31 -14.23
C GLN A 326 -7.53 -9.69 -14.08
N ASP A 327 -6.50 -9.95 -14.87
CA ASP A 327 -5.78 -11.23 -14.87
C ASP A 327 -4.39 -11.02 -14.26
N PRO A 328 -4.14 -11.50 -13.04
CA PRO A 328 -2.82 -11.48 -12.45
C PRO A 328 -1.79 -12.21 -13.31
N ASN A 329 -0.56 -11.77 -13.22
CA ASN A 329 0.55 -12.35 -13.95
C ASN A 329 1.76 -12.57 -13.04
N VAL A 330 2.58 -13.58 -13.35
CA VAL A 330 3.85 -13.84 -12.67
C VAL A 330 4.99 -13.80 -13.67
N ASN A 331 5.92 -12.86 -13.45
CA ASN A 331 7.17 -12.80 -14.18
C ASN A 331 8.28 -13.46 -13.36
N ILE A 332 9.04 -14.32 -13.99
CA ILE A 332 10.06 -15.15 -13.36
C ILE A 332 11.39 -14.92 -14.05
N SER A 333 12.46 -14.75 -13.27
CA SER A 333 13.80 -14.71 -13.85
C SER A 333 14.21 -16.07 -14.41
N GLN A 334 15.07 -16.05 -15.43
CA GLN A 334 15.51 -17.27 -16.10
C GLN A 334 16.25 -18.21 -15.15
N GLU A 335 16.94 -17.65 -14.15
CA GLU A 335 17.75 -18.39 -13.18
C GLU A 335 16.93 -19.30 -12.26
N VAL A 336 15.63 -19.01 -12.08
CA VAL A 336 14.75 -19.77 -11.17
C VAL A 336 13.54 -20.39 -11.87
N ILE A 337 13.52 -20.38 -13.20
CA ILE A 337 12.36 -20.82 -13.99
C ILE A 337 11.93 -22.27 -13.70
N ASP A 338 12.87 -23.14 -13.37
CA ASP A 338 12.59 -24.55 -13.10
C ASP A 338 12.16 -24.83 -11.65
N ASP A 339 12.51 -23.93 -10.71
CA ASP A 339 12.35 -24.18 -9.27
C ASP A 339 11.29 -23.31 -8.59
N TRP A 340 10.96 -22.17 -9.16
CA TRP A 340 10.12 -21.13 -8.52
C TRP A 340 8.76 -21.64 -8.05
N ILE A 341 8.15 -22.58 -8.80
CA ILE A 341 6.83 -23.14 -8.47
C ILE A 341 6.81 -23.81 -7.08
N ASN A 342 7.96 -24.31 -6.64
CA ASN A 342 8.13 -25.00 -5.36
C ASN A 342 8.59 -24.05 -4.23
N TRP A 343 8.92 -22.78 -4.55
CA TRP A 343 9.32 -21.83 -3.52
C TRP A 343 8.18 -21.59 -2.54
N LYS A 344 8.55 -21.48 -1.27
CA LYS A 344 7.67 -21.09 -0.16
C LYS A 344 8.32 -19.94 0.60
N PHE A 345 7.48 -19.22 1.33
CA PHE A 345 7.95 -18.24 2.29
C PHE A 345 8.66 -18.90 3.47
#